data_f0ac42b0b1d066efeac027aab36b228b
#
_entry.id   f0ac42b0b1d066efeac027aab36b228b
#
_cell.length_a   1.000
_cell.length_b   1.000
_cell.length_c   1.000
_cell.angle_alpha   90.00
_cell.angle_beta   90.00
_cell.angle_gamma   90.00
#
_symmetry.space_group_name_H-M   'P 1'
#
loop_
_entity.id
_entity.type
_entity.pdbx_description
1 polymer ?
#
loop_
_entity_poly.entity_id
_entity_poly.type
_entity_poly.pdbx_seq_one_letter_code
_entity_poly.pdbx_strand_id
1 'polypeptide(L)'
;MAKPVGRPRKQSPRRRGATAREEILDAASELFTRKGFATTSTHDIADAVGMRQASLYYHFPSKRDIFLTLLMGTIQPALALASDLAETDESAAVKLWALVAAESRILLSSNWNIGRLYQLPVLLSEEFAEYHEARQELEGIFRKLSAEIVGEGDPRIDLPFHMTLAAIEMRDNTGTAPFPLVDDALPAPAVTIADAVLDVLHTDRPDRRTERMLELVDLVSR
;
A
#
# COMPACT_ATOMS: atom_id res chain seq x y z
N MET A 1 -31.80 -0.84 -13.74
CA MET A 1 -30.54 -1.15 -14.45
C MET A 1 -30.06 0.12 -15.14
N ALA A 2 -29.04 0.78 -14.59
CA ALA A 2 -28.46 1.99 -15.17
C ALA A 2 -27.47 1.57 -16.27
N LYS A 3 -27.63 2.13 -17.50
CA LYS A 3 -26.68 1.94 -18.61
C LYS A 3 -25.35 2.61 -18.29
N PRO A 4 -24.20 1.97 -18.57
CA PRO A 4 -22.91 2.63 -18.43
C PRO A 4 -22.80 3.76 -19.45
N VAL A 5 -22.63 4.99 -18.96
CA VAL A 5 -22.38 6.20 -19.77
C VAL A 5 -20.89 6.24 -20.09
N GLY A 6 -20.54 5.84 -21.31
CA GLY A 6 -19.18 6.00 -21.85
C GLY A 6 -19.12 5.35 -23.24
N ARG A 7 -18.62 6.12 -24.24
CA ARG A 7 -18.40 5.61 -25.59
C ARG A 7 -17.37 4.47 -25.54
N PRO A 8 -17.63 3.27 -26.10
CA PRO A 8 -16.69 2.16 -26.10
C PRO A 8 -15.33 2.59 -26.66
N ARG A 9 -14.24 2.22 -25.98
CA ARG A 9 -12.87 2.44 -26.47
C ARG A 9 -12.68 1.72 -27.80
N LYS A 10 -12.10 2.42 -28.78
CA LYS A 10 -11.78 1.84 -30.11
C LYS A 10 -10.51 0.96 -30.12
N GLN A 11 -9.74 0.93 -29.03
CA GLN A 11 -8.49 0.16 -28.92
C GLN A 11 -8.49 -0.68 -27.63
N SER A 12 -7.85 -1.85 -27.70
CA SER A 12 -7.62 -2.70 -26.53
C SER A 12 -6.80 -1.96 -25.45
N PRO A 13 -7.03 -2.24 -24.16
CA PRO A 13 -6.25 -1.64 -23.08
C PRO A 13 -4.76 -1.88 -23.30
N ARG A 14 -3.94 -0.83 -23.19
CA ARG A 14 -2.47 -0.93 -23.31
C ARG A 14 -1.83 -1.21 -21.95
N ARG A 15 -2.58 -1.06 -20.88
CA ARG A 15 -2.14 -1.15 -19.48
C ARG A 15 -3.06 -2.06 -18.68
N ARG A 16 -2.58 -2.52 -17.53
CA ARG A 16 -3.36 -3.25 -16.55
C ARG A 16 -4.32 -2.30 -15.86
N GLY A 17 -5.53 -2.74 -15.62
CA GLY A 17 -6.60 -1.99 -14.97
C GLY A 17 -7.95 -2.25 -15.64
N ALA A 18 -9.00 -2.32 -14.84
CA ALA A 18 -10.38 -2.46 -15.31
C ALA A 18 -10.97 -1.11 -15.77
N THR A 19 -10.37 0.00 -15.29
CA THR A 19 -10.81 1.37 -15.55
C THR A 19 -9.68 2.23 -16.10
N ALA A 20 -10.03 3.33 -16.78
CA ALA A 20 -9.05 4.30 -17.26
C ALA A 20 -8.24 4.92 -16.10
N ARG A 21 -8.86 5.07 -14.92
CA ARG A 21 -8.20 5.60 -13.74
C ARG A 21 -7.10 4.63 -13.25
N GLU A 22 -7.37 3.35 -13.21
CA GLU A 22 -6.39 2.32 -12.82
C GLU A 22 -5.26 2.19 -13.85
N GLU A 23 -5.56 2.28 -15.16
CA GLU A 23 -4.52 2.29 -16.20
C GLU A 23 -3.58 3.50 -16.08
N ILE A 24 -4.11 4.69 -15.69
CA ILE A 24 -3.31 5.88 -15.42
C ILE A 24 -2.41 5.63 -14.21
N LEU A 25 -2.93 5.05 -13.12
CA LEU A 25 -2.16 4.75 -11.93
C LEU A 25 -1.07 3.70 -12.19
N ASP A 26 -1.34 2.66 -12.97
CA ASP A 26 -0.33 1.67 -13.37
C ASP A 26 0.80 2.32 -14.19
N ALA A 27 0.47 3.15 -15.18
CA ALA A 27 1.45 3.87 -15.98
C ALA A 27 2.27 4.87 -15.16
N ALA A 28 1.62 5.59 -14.25
CA ALA A 28 2.28 6.54 -13.37
C ALA A 28 3.21 5.83 -12.37
N SER A 29 2.78 4.68 -11.81
CA SER A 29 3.60 3.86 -10.93
C SER A 29 4.89 3.42 -11.61
N GLU A 30 4.82 2.95 -12.87
CA GLU A 30 6.02 2.63 -13.66
C GLU A 30 6.93 3.84 -13.82
N LEU A 31 6.37 4.94 -14.31
CA LEU A 31 7.17 6.12 -14.67
C LEU A 31 7.80 6.77 -13.43
N PHE A 32 7.05 6.90 -12.35
CA PHE A 32 7.57 7.50 -11.12
C PHE A 32 8.63 6.63 -10.43
N THR A 33 8.46 5.31 -10.44
CA THR A 33 9.43 4.40 -9.80
C THR A 33 10.68 4.19 -10.65
N ARG A 34 10.62 4.37 -11.97
CA ARG A 34 11.75 4.19 -12.89
C ARG A 34 12.48 5.47 -13.25
N LYS A 35 11.76 6.57 -13.46
CA LYS A 35 12.31 7.86 -13.89
C LYS A 35 12.30 8.91 -12.79
N GLY A 36 11.46 8.74 -11.76
CA GLY A 36 11.23 9.71 -10.71
C GLY A 36 10.08 10.69 -11.03
N PHE A 37 9.58 11.36 -10.00
CA PHE A 37 8.46 12.28 -10.10
C PHE A 37 8.80 13.52 -10.95
N ALA A 38 9.96 14.15 -10.71
CA ALA A 38 10.32 15.40 -11.37
C ALA A 38 10.44 15.26 -12.90
N THR A 39 10.99 14.15 -13.37
CA THR A 39 11.25 13.87 -14.79
C THR A 39 10.08 13.24 -15.54
N THR A 40 8.99 12.90 -14.86
CA THR A 40 7.77 12.38 -15.47
C THR A 40 6.75 13.49 -15.68
N SER A 41 6.22 13.63 -16.89
CA SER A 41 5.14 14.57 -17.21
C SER A 41 3.78 13.86 -17.30
N THR A 42 2.68 14.62 -17.19
CA THR A 42 1.33 14.10 -17.47
C THR A 42 1.13 13.66 -18.93
N HIS A 43 1.92 14.25 -19.84
CA HIS A 43 1.96 13.82 -21.24
C HIS A 43 2.56 12.40 -21.37
N ASP A 44 3.69 12.14 -20.70
CA ASP A 44 4.31 10.81 -20.69
C ASP A 44 3.35 9.74 -20.16
N ILE A 45 2.61 10.07 -19.09
CA ILE A 45 1.61 9.16 -18.50
C ILE A 45 0.47 8.91 -19.49
N ALA A 46 -0.07 9.95 -20.11
CA ALA A 46 -1.14 9.84 -21.09
C ALA A 46 -0.72 9.00 -22.31
N ASP A 47 0.49 9.21 -22.81
CA ASP A 47 1.06 8.44 -23.93
C ASP A 47 1.24 6.95 -23.56
N ALA A 48 1.71 6.67 -22.34
CA ALA A 48 1.88 5.31 -21.83
C ALA A 48 0.57 4.53 -21.74
N VAL A 49 -0.54 5.23 -21.47
CA VAL A 49 -1.91 4.65 -21.47
C VAL A 49 -2.53 4.62 -22.89
N GLY A 50 -2.00 5.44 -23.81
CA GLY A 50 -2.56 5.60 -25.15
C GLY A 50 -3.81 6.48 -25.17
N MET A 51 -3.88 7.49 -24.31
CA MET A 51 -4.96 8.47 -24.24
C MET A 51 -4.46 9.89 -24.54
N ARG A 52 -5.38 10.81 -24.83
CA ARG A 52 -5.06 12.23 -24.94
C ARG A 52 -4.84 12.81 -23.54
N GLN A 53 -3.90 13.73 -23.38
CA GLN A 53 -3.64 14.42 -22.12
C GLN A 53 -4.89 15.10 -21.54
N ALA A 54 -5.76 15.67 -22.38
CA ALA A 54 -7.05 16.23 -21.94
C ALA A 54 -7.96 15.17 -21.27
N SER A 55 -7.89 13.91 -21.73
CA SER A 55 -8.64 12.82 -21.11
C SER A 55 -8.05 12.39 -19.76
N LEU A 56 -6.73 12.49 -19.59
CA LEU A 56 -6.08 12.25 -18.32
C LEU A 56 -6.54 13.27 -17.27
N TYR A 57 -6.60 14.56 -17.63
CA TYR A 57 -7.06 15.62 -16.73
C TYR A 57 -8.52 15.47 -16.30
N TYR A 58 -9.35 14.75 -17.04
CA TYR A 58 -10.69 14.39 -16.59
C TYR A 58 -10.67 13.45 -15.38
N HIS A 59 -9.67 12.58 -15.28
CA HIS A 59 -9.53 11.60 -14.19
C HIS A 59 -8.69 12.12 -13.01
N PHE A 60 -7.68 12.93 -13.30
CA PHE A 60 -6.75 13.48 -12.31
C PHE A 60 -6.43 14.94 -12.67
N PRO A 61 -6.78 15.90 -11.80
CA PRO A 61 -6.54 17.32 -12.04
C PRO A 61 -5.07 17.69 -12.24
N SER A 62 -4.15 16.96 -11.61
CA SER A 62 -2.71 17.21 -11.70
C SER A 62 -1.86 15.97 -11.57
N LYS A 63 -0.58 16.09 -11.88
CA LYS A 63 0.43 15.03 -11.63
C LYS A 63 0.56 14.74 -10.13
N ARG A 64 0.42 15.78 -9.30
CA ARG A 64 0.41 15.66 -7.84
C ARG A 64 -0.72 14.72 -7.37
N ASP A 65 -1.94 14.89 -7.90
CA ASP A 65 -3.08 14.08 -7.48
C ASP A 65 -2.91 12.60 -7.86
N ILE A 66 -2.28 12.32 -9.00
CA ILE A 66 -1.91 10.94 -9.38
C ILE A 66 -0.92 10.38 -8.36
N PHE A 67 0.13 11.14 -8.04
CA PHE A 67 1.17 10.69 -7.11
C PHE A 67 0.63 10.50 -5.69
N LEU A 68 -0.16 11.45 -5.19
CA LEU A 68 -0.82 11.35 -3.89
C LEU A 68 -1.76 10.14 -3.82
N THR A 69 -2.53 9.88 -4.89
CA THR A 69 -3.41 8.71 -4.96
C THR A 69 -2.62 7.40 -4.83
N LEU A 70 -1.45 7.31 -5.45
CA LEU A 70 -0.58 6.13 -5.33
C LEU A 70 -0.06 5.95 -3.91
N LEU A 71 0.37 7.02 -3.26
CA LEU A 71 0.85 6.99 -1.88
C LEU A 71 -0.27 6.61 -0.90
N MET A 72 -1.41 7.27 -1.00
CA MET A 72 -2.56 7.00 -0.13
C MET A 72 -3.12 5.59 -0.33
N GLY A 73 -3.02 5.06 -1.55
CA GLY A 73 -3.41 3.68 -1.86
C GLY A 73 -2.61 2.61 -1.13
N THR A 74 -1.45 2.95 -0.56
CA THR A 74 -0.66 2.03 0.29
C THR A 74 -0.99 2.18 1.77
N ILE A 75 -1.46 3.33 2.24
CA ILE A 75 -1.66 3.62 3.66
C ILE A 75 -3.13 3.46 4.08
N GLN A 76 -4.07 3.97 3.27
CA GLN A 76 -5.49 3.96 3.63
C GLN A 76 -6.06 2.56 3.92
N PRO A 77 -5.71 1.49 3.17
CA PRO A 77 -6.18 0.16 3.51
C PRO A 77 -5.70 -0.32 4.89
N ALA A 78 -4.47 0.02 5.29
CA ALA A 78 -3.94 -0.32 6.60
C ALA A 78 -4.61 0.47 7.73
N LEU A 79 -4.90 1.76 7.52
CA LEU A 79 -5.67 2.57 8.46
C LEU A 79 -7.10 2.05 8.63
N ALA A 80 -7.76 1.66 7.53
CA ALA A 80 -9.08 1.05 7.57
C ALA A 80 -9.06 -0.25 8.38
N LEU A 81 -8.11 -1.14 8.10
CA LEU A 81 -7.92 -2.37 8.87
C LEU A 81 -7.65 -2.08 10.36
N ALA A 82 -6.83 -1.09 10.66
CA ALA A 82 -6.53 -0.71 12.04
C ALA A 82 -7.80 -0.26 12.79
N SER A 83 -8.69 0.49 12.11
CA SER A 83 -9.99 0.89 12.65
C SER A 83 -10.88 -0.32 12.94
N ASP A 84 -10.98 -1.27 12.00
CA ASP A 84 -11.77 -2.48 12.18
C ASP A 84 -11.22 -3.35 13.31
N LEU A 85 -9.88 -3.50 13.39
CA LEU A 85 -9.21 -4.23 14.45
C LEU A 85 -9.41 -3.59 15.84
N ALA A 86 -9.52 -2.27 15.91
CA ALA A 86 -9.78 -1.58 17.19
C ALA A 86 -11.09 -2.00 17.82
N GLU A 87 -12.10 -2.35 17.03
CA GLU A 87 -13.42 -2.81 17.48
C GLU A 87 -13.45 -4.30 17.89
N THR A 88 -12.33 -5.02 17.74
CA THR A 88 -12.24 -6.44 18.13
C THR A 88 -11.63 -6.62 19.52
N ASP A 89 -11.94 -7.74 20.18
CA ASP A 89 -11.34 -8.17 21.44
C ASP A 89 -10.01 -8.89 21.27
N GLU A 90 -9.39 -8.83 20.06
CA GLU A 90 -8.12 -9.47 19.78
C GLU A 90 -6.97 -8.81 20.57
N SER A 91 -5.96 -9.60 20.91
CA SER A 91 -4.77 -9.10 21.60
C SER A 91 -3.96 -8.13 20.73
N ALA A 92 -3.17 -7.26 21.37
CA ALA A 92 -2.27 -6.34 20.65
C ALA A 92 -1.31 -7.09 19.71
N ALA A 93 -0.84 -8.28 20.08
CA ALA A 93 0.02 -9.11 19.24
C ALA A 93 -0.70 -9.57 17.96
N VAL A 94 -1.96 -10.00 18.06
CA VAL A 94 -2.79 -10.39 16.91
C VAL A 94 -3.04 -9.19 15.99
N LYS A 95 -3.45 -8.05 16.56
CA LYS A 95 -3.69 -6.81 15.80
C LYS A 95 -2.45 -6.32 15.08
N LEU A 96 -1.30 -6.32 15.77
CA LEU A 96 -0.03 -5.89 15.19
C LEU A 96 0.41 -6.84 14.07
N TRP A 97 0.33 -8.15 14.28
CA TRP A 97 0.66 -9.14 13.26
C TRP A 97 -0.19 -8.93 12.00
N ALA A 98 -1.50 -8.74 12.16
CA ALA A 98 -2.44 -8.51 11.06
C ALA A 98 -2.08 -7.25 10.25
N LEU A 99 -1.77 -6.14 10.93
CA LEU A 99 -1.37 -4.89 10.27
C LEU A 99 -0.06 -5.04 9.50
N VAL A 100 0.96 -5.67 10.11
CA VAL A 100 2.24 -5.94 9.44
C VAL A 100 2.05 -6.80 8.20
N ALA A 101 1.26 -7.88 8.32
CA ALA A 101 1.00 -8.79 7.21
C ALA A 101 0.23 -8.10 6.07
N ALA A 102 -0.80 -7.30 6.39
CA ALA A 102 -1.61 -6.58 5.42
C ALA A 102 -0.80 -5.52 4.66
N GLU A 103 -0.04 -4.69 5.37
CA GLU A 103 0.81 -3.66 4.77
C GLU A 103 1.91 -4.29 3.89
N SER A 104 2.58 -5.33 4.40
CA SER A 104 3.56 -6.10 3.62
C SER A 104 2.94 -6.70 2.36
N ARG A 105 1.70 -7.25 2.45
CA ARG A 105 0.97 -7.78 1.30
C ARG A 105 0.73 -6.71 0.23
N ILE A 106 0.31 -5.50 0.62
CA ILE A 106 0.09 -4.38 -0.31
C ILE A 106 1.39 -4.05 -1.06
N LEU A 107 2.49 -3.89 -0.31
CA LEU A 107 3.79 -3.55 -0.89
C LEU A 107 4.34 -4.65 -1.81
N LEU A 108 4.15 -5.92 -1.46
CA LEU A 108 4.66 -7.07 -2.22
C LEU A 108 3.82 -7.39 -3.45
N SER A 109 2.52 -7.10 -3.44
CA SER A 109 1.58 -7.52 -4.49
C SER A 109 1.38 -6.49 -5.60
N SER A 110 1.87 -5.28 -5.46
CA SER A 110 1.81 -4.25 -6.50
C SER A 110 2.71 -4.62 -7.68
N ASN A 111 2.29 -4.33 -8.92
CA ASN A 111 3.11 -4.59 -10.13
C ASN A 111 4.43 -3.83 -10.11
N TRP A 112 4.39 -2.57 -9.69
CA TRP A 112 5.55 -1.70 -9.55
C TRP A 112 5.88 -1.55 -8.07
N ASN A 113 7.16 -1.38 -7.73
CA ASN A 113 7.60 -1.21 -6.35
C ASN A 113 7.23 0.19 -5.83
N ILE A 114 5.94 0.39 -5.52
CA ILE A 114 5.38 1.68 -5.10
C ILE A 114 6.07 2.21 -3.83
N GLY A 115 6.54 1.33 -2.94
CA GLY A 115 7.29 1.74 -1.76
C GLY A 115 8.53 2.58 -2.05
N ARG A 116 9.13 2.47 -3.25
CA ARG A 116 10.21 3.36 -3.68
C ARG A 116 9.80 4.83 -3.76
N LEU A 117 8.52 5.11 -3.92
CA LEU A 117 8.02 6.48 -3.95
C LEU A 117 8.22 7.18 -2.60
N TYR A 118 8.28 6.44 -1.48
CA TYR A 118 8.49 6.97 -0.14
C TYR A 118 9.85 7.66 0.04
N GLN A 119 10.82 7.33 -0.81
CA GLN A 119 12.19 7.87 -0.76
C GLN A 119 12.42 9.05 -1.71
N LEU A 120 11.39 9.47 -2.47
CA LEU A 120 11.55 10.53 -3.44
C LEU A 120 11.63 11.91 -2.76
N PRO A 121 12.60 12.76 -3.14
CA PRO A 121 12.80 14.08 -2.54
C PRO A 121 11.56 14.99 -2.60
N VAL A 122 10.67 14.77 -3.57
CA VAL A 122 9.43 15.55 -3.71
C VAL A 122 8.53 15.46 -2.48
N LEU A 123 8.61 14.36 -1.71
CA LEU A 123 7.84 14.19 -0.48
C LEU A 123 8.25 15.16 0.64
N LEU A 124 9.39 15.83 0.53
CA LEU A 124 9.77 16.88 1.49
C LEU A 124 8.93 18.17 1.33
N SER A 125 8.13 18.25 0.28
CA SER A 125 7.24 19.38 0.03
C SER A 125 5.97 19.32 0.89
N GLU A 126 5.52 20.47 1.38
CA GLU A 126 4.26 20.63 2.10
C GLU A 126 3.03 20.21 1.28
N GLU A 127 3.16 20.14 -0.05
CA GLU A 127 2.10 19.64 -0.93
C GLU A 127 1.63 18.23 -0.60
N PHE A 128 2.42 17.45 0.15
CA PHE A 128 2.12 16.07 0.54
C PHE A 128 1.82 15.94 2.05
N ALA A 129 1.42 17.02 2.71
CA ALA A 129 1.08 17.01 4.14
C ALA A 129 0.06 15.92 4.48
N GLU A 130 -0.99 15.75 3.66
CA GLU A 130 -2.01 14.70 3.84
C GLU A 130 -1.41 13.29 3.91
N TYR A 131 -0.42 13.00 3.07
CA TYR A 131 0.29 11.72 3.13
C TYR A 131 1.11 11.58 4.41
N HIS A 132 1.79 12.66 4.83
CA HIS A 132 2.59 12.62 6.05
C HIS A 132 1.73 12.44 7.30
N GLU A 133 0.58 13.10 7.37
CA GLU A 133 -0.39 12.95 8.45
C GLU A 133 -0.91 11.51 8.53
N ALA A 134 -1.36 10.94 7.41
CA ALA A 134 -1.83 9.56 7.36
C ALA A 134 -0.72 8.54 7.72
N ARG A 135 0.52 8.79 7.27
CA ARG A 135 1.67 7.96 7.62
C ARG A 135 2.00 8.02 9.10
N GLN A 136 1.98 9.21 9.69
CA GLN A 136 2.21 9.40 11.13
C GLN A 136 1.11 8.75 11.97
N GLU A 137 -0.14 8.84 11.53
CA GLU A 137 -1.26 8.15 12.16
C GLU A 137 -1.02 6.64 12.19
N LEU A 138 -0.70 6.04 11.04
CA LEU A 138 -0.41 4.60 10.94
C LEU A 138 0.78 4.20 11.82
N GLU A 139 1.87 4.94 11.78
CA GLU A 139 3.05 4.73 12.62
C GLU A 139 2.70 4.79 14.12
N GLY A 140 1.85 5.75 14.50
CA GLY A 140 1.33 5.88 15.86
C GLY A 140 0.53 4.66 16.32
N ILE A 141 -0.27 4.06 15.44
CA ILE A 141 -1.01 2.83 15.73
C ILE A 141 -0.06 1.65 15.96
N PHE A 142 0.94 1.46 15.07
CA PHE A 142 1.97 0.43 15.26
C PHE A 142 2.70 0.60 16.60
N ARG A 143 3.10 1.82 16.91
CA ARG A 143 3.78 2.18 18.16
C ARG A 143 2.91 1.85 19.39
N LYS A 144 1.62 2.22 19.35
CA LYS A 144 0.68 1.93 20.43
C LYS A 144 0.53 0.43 20.68
N LEU A 145 0.28 -0.36 19.63
CA LEU A 145 0.16 -1.81 19.75
C LEU A 145 1.44 -2.45 20.26
N SER A 146 2.61 -1.97 19.81
CA SER A 146 3.91 -2.44 20.29
C SER A 146 4.11 -2.11 21.77
N ALA A 147 3.74 -0.91 22.21
CA ALA A 147 3.83 -0.50 23.61
C ALA A 147 2.89 -1.31 24.53
N GLU A 148 1.74 -1.73 24.05
CA GLU A 148 0.84 -2.66 24.78
C GLU A 148 1.50 -4.03 25.00
N ILE A 149 2.41 -4.46 24.12
CA ILE A 149 3.13 -5.74 24.22
C ILE A 149 4.36 -5.64 25.13
N VAL A 150 5.21 -4.61 24.95
CA VAL A 150 6.53 -4.54 25.60
C VAL A 150 6.65 -3.42 26.63
N GLY A 151 5.65 -2.53 26.75
CA GLY A 151 5.67 -1.34 27.61
C GLY A 151 6.15 -0.07 26.89
N GLU A 152 5.61 1.09 27.32
CA GLU A 152 5.84 2.40 26.64
C GLU A 152 7.31 2.86 26.59
N GLY A 153 8.14 2.43 27.53
CA GLY A 153 9.56 2.79 27.62
C GLY A 153 10.50 1.88 26.82
N ASP A 154 10.00 0.84 26.16
CA ASP A 154 10.85 -0.11 25.46
C ASP A 154 11.31 0.47 24.10
N PRO A 155 12.62 0.47 23.79
CA PRO A 155 13.13 1.03 22.53
C PRO A 155 12.69 0.26 21.27
N ARG A 156 12.13 -0.93 21.43
CA ARG A 156 11.64 -1.74 20.30
C ARG A 156 10.30 -1.30 19.75
N ILE A 157 9.57 -0.40 20.43
CA ILE A 157 8.22 0.02 20.02
C ILE A 157 8.17 0.65 18.63
N ASP A 158 9.26 1.22 18.14
CA ASP A 158 9.36 1.86 16.83
C ASP A 158 9.76 0.88 15.69
N LEU A 159 10.27 -0.31 16.05
CA LEU A 159 10.78 -1.27 15.07
C LEU A 159 9.70 -1.88 14.16
N PRO A 160 8.51 -2.28 14.62
CA PRO A 160 7.51 -2.97 13.82
C PRO A 160 7.13 -2.24 12.52
N PHE A 161 6.87 -0.95 12.61
CA PHE A 161 6.56 -0.14 11.43
C PHE A 161 7.71 -0.13 10.43
N HIS A 162 8.93 0.07 10.88
CA HIS A 162 10.12 0.09 10.01
C HIS A 162 10.45 -1.29 9.43
N MET A 163 10.24 -2.36 10.19
CA MET A 163 10.42 -3.73 9.69
C MET A 163 9.44 -4.08 8.57
N THR A 164 8.21 -3.56 8.62
CA THR A 164 7.24 -3.75 7.54
C THR A 164 7.74 -3.17 6.21
N LEU A 165 8.48 -2.07 6.25
CA LEU A 165 9.06 -1.44 5.06
C LEU A 165 10.17 -2.28 4.42
N ALA A 166 10.70 -3.31 5.08
CA ALA A 166 11.65 -4.26 4.48
C ALA A 166 11.06 -4.93 3.21
N ALA A 167 9.74 -5.06 3.12
CA ALA A 167 9.05 -5.53 1.93
C ALA A 167 9.44 -4.77 0.64
N ILE A 168 9.83 -3.49 0.77
CA ILE A 168 10.27 -2.64 -0.36
C ILE A 168 11.60 -3.13 -0.92
N GLU A 169 12.55 -3.49 -0.03
CA GLU A 169 13.88 -3.94 -0.43
C GLU A 169 13.89 -5.42 -0.90
N MET A 170 12.87 -6.20 -0.52
CA MET A 170 12.76 -7.61 -0.89
C MET A 170 12.31 -7.82 -2.35
N ARG A 171 12.07 -6.76 -3.11
CA ARG A 171 11.54 -6.87 -4.47
C ARG A 171 12.22 -5.94 -5.47
N ASP A 172 12.33 -6.43 -6.70
CA ASP A 172 12.72 -5.63 -7.85
C ASP A 172 11.57 -4.74 -8.35
N ASN A 173 11.88 -3.84 -9.29
CA ASN A 173 10.92 -2.98 -9.96
C ASN A 173 10.79 -3.37 -11.45
N THR A 174 10.34 -4.59 -11.70
CA THR A 174 10.28 -5.19 -13.05
C THR A 174 8.95 -5.02 -13.76
N GLY A 175 7.93 -4.49 -13.08
CA GLY A 175 6.56 -4.39 -13.61
C GLY A 175 5.75 -5.67 -13.46
N THR A 176 6.24 -6.58 -12.64
CA THR A 176 5.54 -7.82 -12.29
C THR A 176 5.49 -7.96 -10.78
N ALA A 177 4.31 -8.18 -10.24
CA ALA A 177 4.16 -8.48 -8.81
C ALA A 177 4.87 -9.81 -8.52
N PRO A 178 5.86 -9.82 -7.60
CA PRO A 178 6.54 -11.07 -7.24
C PRO A 178 5.61 -12.04 -6.53
N PHE A 179 4.64 -11.49 -5.80
CA PHE A 179 3.63 -12.22 -5.05
C PHE A 179 2.26 -11.62 -5.38
N PRO A 180 1.62 -12.01 -6.50
CA PRO A 180 0.30 -11.50 -6.85
C PRO A 180 -0.71 -11.85 -5.75
N LEU A 181 -1.71 -10.99 -5.58
CA LEU A 181 -2.85 -11.30 -4.73
C LEU A 181 -3.58 -12.52 -5.32
N VAL A 182 -3.58 -13.62 -4.57
CA VAL A 182 -4.41 -14.79 -4.82
C VAL A 182 -5.46 -14.79 -3.73
N ASP A 183 -6.68 -15.19 -4.08
CA ASP A 183 -7.76 -15.32 -3.12
C ASP A 183 -7.28 -16.18 -1.93
N ASP A 184 -7.55 -15.74 -0.72
CA ASP A 184 -7.29 -16.43 0.55
C ASP A 184 -5.82 -16.74 0.89
N ALA A 185 -4.83 -16.00 0.34
CA ALA A 185 -3.43 -16.24 0.68
C ALA A 185 -2.64 -14.96 0.99
N LEU A 186 -1.89 -15.01 2.10
CA LEU A 186 -0.83 -14.04 2.37
C LEU A 186 0.47 -14.49 1.69
N PRO A 187 1.21 -13.59 1.04
CA PRO A 187 2.54 -13.91 0.53
C PRO A 187 3.45 -14.40 1.67
N ALA A 188 4.21 -15.47 1.44
CA ALA A 188 5.12 -16.02 2.45
C ALA A 188 6.05 -14.97 3.10
N PRO A 189 6.64 -13.99 2.34
CA PRO A 189 7.41 -12.93 2.96
C PRO A 189 6.59 -12.01 3.89
N ALA A 190 5.31 -11.77 3.61
CA ALA A 190 4.45 -10.98 4.50
C ALA A 190 4.26 -11.67 5.85
N VAL A 191 4.01 -12.98 5.84
CA VAL A 191 3.94 -13.81 7.05
C VAL A 191 5.28 -13.79 7.79
N THR A 192 6.40 -13.94 7.07
CA THR A 192 7.73 -13.95 7.66
C THR A 192 8.06 -12.63 8.35
N ILE A 193 7.73 -11.48 7.74
CA ILE A 193 7.94 -10.16 8.34
C ILE A 193 7.08 -10.02 9.59
N ALA A 194 5.81 -10.40 9.53
CA ALA A 194 4.89 -10.30 10.67
C ALA A 194 5.33 -11.20 11.84
N ASP A 195 5.79 -12.42 11.56
CA ASP A 195 6.36 -13.32 12.57
C ASP A 195 7.64 -12.73 13.19
N ALA A 196 8.55 -12.19 12.37
CA ALA A 196 9.79 -11.59 12.84
C ALA A 196 9.53 -10.36 13.74
N VAL A 197 8.50 -9.58 13.47
CA VAL A 197 8.07 -8.47 14.33
C VAL A 197 7.72 -8.99 15.73
N LEU A 198 6.91 -10.04 15.83
CA LEU A 198 6.55 -10.61 17.13
C LEU A 198 7.76 -11.24 17.85
N ASP A 199 8.65 -11.89 17.11
CA ASP A 199 9.90 -12.44 17.67
C ASP A 199 10.78 -11.33 18.28
N VAL A 200 10.92 -10.19 17.58
CA VAL A 200 11.68 -9.02 18.08
C VAL A 200 11.05 -8.44 19.34
N LEU A 201 9.73 -8.45 19.44
CA LEU A 201 9.01 -8.01 20.64
C LEU A 201 8.97 -9.07 21.74
N HIS A 202 9.55 -10.26 21.53
CA HIS A 202 9.54 -11.38 22.46
C HIS A 202 8.12 -11.78 22.92
N THR A 203 7.18 -11.81 22.00
CA THR A 203 5.81 -12.25 22.26
C THR A 203 5.46 -13.46 21.41
N ASP A 204 4.55 -14.29 21.91
CA ASP A 204 4.14 -15.51 21.23
C ASP A 204 3.40 -15.17 19.92
N ARG A 205 3.61 -16.00 18.91
CA ARG A 205 2.88 -15.93 17.65
C ARG A 205 1.46 -16.43 17.88
N PRO A 206 0.44 -15.73 17.35
CA PRO A 206 -0.94 -16.18 17.49
C PRO A 206 -1.17 -17.56 16.87
N ASP A 207 -1.89 -18.43 17.60
CA ASP A 207 -2.34 -19.72 17.07
C ASP A 207 -3.26 -19.50 15.87
N ARG A 208 -3.14 -20.36 14.82
CA ARG A 208 -3.94 -20.28 13.59
C ARG A 208 -3.92 -18.87 12.96
N ARG A 209 -2.83 -18.16 13.14
CA ARG A 209 -2.69 -16.75 12.76
C ARG A 209 -3.06 -16.48 11.30
N THR A 210 -2.70 -17.40 10.37
CA THR A 210 -2.98 -17.20 8.95
C THR A 210 -4.47 -17.25 8.65
N GLU A 211 -5.20 -18.25 9.12
CA GLU A 211 -6.66 -18.35 8.92
C GLU A 211 -7.39 -17.15 9.55
N ARG A 212 -7.09 -16.88 10.82
CA ARG A 212 -7.71 -15.78 11.55
C ARG A 212 -7.37 -14.42 10.94
N MET A 213 -6.12 -14.25 10.49
CA MET A 213 -5.68 -13.01 9.87
C MET A 213 -6.28 -12.80 8.49
N LEU A 214 -6.48 -13.84 7.70
CA LEU A 214 -7.21 -13.73 6.44
C LEU A 214 -8.66 -13.28 6.69
N GLU A 215 -9.34 -13.84 7.69
CA GLU A 215 -10.67 -13.36 8.09
C GLU A 215 -10.66 -11.86 8.45
N LEU A 216 -9.66 -11.39 9.19
CA LEU A 216 -9.53 -9.98 9.59
C LEU A 216 -9.13 -9.08 8.42
N VAL A 217 -8.26 -9.55 7.53
CA VAL A 217 -7.81 -8.80 6.33
C VAL A 217 -8.91 -8.75 5.26
N ASP A 218 -9.74 -9.79 5.13
CA ASP A 218 -10.84 -9.81 4.17
C ASP A 218 -11.96 -8.82 4.51
N LEU A 219 -12.06 -8.36 5.76
CA LEU A 219 -12.98 -7.28 6.14
C LEU A 219 -12.68 -5.97 5.39
N VAL A 220 -11.46 -5.76 4.96
CA VAL A 220 -11.01 -4.55 4.24
C VAL A 220 -11.23 -4.65 2.72
N SER A 221 -11.41 -5.86 2.20
CA SER A 221 -11.57 -6.12 0.75
C SER A 221 -13.03 -5.98 0.28
N ARG A 222 -13.95 -5.62 1.18
CA ARG A 222 -15.39 -5.40 0.92
C ARG A 222 -15.74 -3.92 0.93
#